data_521c96a66e7404f3771480b64dd221ac
#
_entry.id   521c96a66e7404f3771480b64dd221ac
#
_cell.length_a   1.000
_cell.length_b   1.000
_cell.length_c   1.000
_cell.angle_alpha   90.00
_cell.angle_beta   90.00
_cell.angle_gamma   90.00
#
_symmetry.space_group_name_H-M   'P 1'
#
loop_
_entity.id
_entity.type
_entity.pdbx_description
1 polymer ?
#
loop_
_entity_poly.entity_id
_entity_poly.type
_entity_poly.pdbx_seq_one_letter_code
_entity_poly.pdbx_strand_id
1 'polypeptide(L)'
;MKVVLFCGGLGMRMRDYSEVLPKPMVPIGYRPILWHVMKYYAHYGHTDFILCLGYRGDLIKKYFLEYNECLSNDFVLSPGGKGVELLHSDIHDWRITFVDAGLTSNIG
;
A
#
# COMPACT_ATOMS: atom_id res chain seq x y z
N MET A 1 -1.76 -16.21 10.68
CA MET A 1 -2.30 -15.09 11.48
C MET A 1 -2.57 -13.91 10.57
N LYS A 2 -3.71 -13.28 10.75
CA LYS A 2 -4.06 -12.10 9.96
C LYS A 2 -3.69 -10.83 10.71
N VAL A 3 -3.20 -9.85 9.98
CA VAL A 3 -2.85 -8.54 10.54
C VAL A 3 -3.92 -7.56 10.11
N VAL A 4 -4.62 -6.95 11.06
CA VAL A 4 -5.65 -5.96 10.79
C VAL A 4 -5.05 -4.58 10.99
N LEU A 5 -5.09 -3.76 9.95
CA LEU A 5 -4.55 -2.41 9.99
C LEU A 5 -5.67 -1.41 9.73
N PHE A 6 -5.81 -0.44 10.61
CA PHE A 6 -6.80 0.62 10.46
C PHE A 6 -6.17 1.77 9.67
N CYS A 7 -6.70 2.01 8.49
CA CYS A 7 -6.18 3.00 7.57
C CYS A 7 -7.09 4.23 7.46
N GLY A 8 -8.02 4.37 8.37
CA GLY A 8 -8.91 5.51 8.42
C GLY A 8 -8.29 6.67 9.16
N GLY A 9 -9.09 7.69 9.38
CA GLY A 9 -8.68 8.88 10.09
C GLY A 9 -8.51 10.07 9.16
N LEU A 10 -8.09 11.18 9.75
CA LEU A 10 -7.92 12.42 9.01
C LEU A 10 -6.66 12.35 8.15
N GLY A 11 -6.73 13.02 7.00
CA GLY A 11 -5.58 13.12 6.14
C GLY A 11 -4.52 14.06 6.69
N MET A 12 -3.35 13.99 6.08
CA MET A 12 -2.25 14.87 6.41
C MET A 12 -1.94 15.71 5.19
N ARG A 13 -1.89 17.03 5.37
CA ARG A 13 -1.57 17.93 4.27
C ARG A 13 -0.05 17.90 4.03
N MET A 14 0.30 17.59 2.81
CA MET A 14 1.70 17.59 2.42
C MET A 14 2.15 19.02 2.20
N ARG A 15 3.38 19.32 2.63
CA ARG A 15 3.93 20.66 2.58
C ARG A 15 3.92 21.24 1.17
N ASP A 16 4.33 20.46 0.20
CA ASP A 16 4.48 20.93 -1.17
C ASP A 16 3.30 20.56 -2.08
N TYR A 17 2.20 20.09 -1.49
CA TYR A 17 1.01 19.70 -2.23
C TYR A 17 -0.21 20.40 -1.65
N SER A 18 -1.11 20.80 -2.54
CA SER A 18 -2.36 21.38 -2.13
C SER A 18 -3.37 20.33 -1.67
N GLU A 19 -3.15 19.08 -2.02
CA GLU A 19 -4.06 18.00 -1.67
C GLU A 19 -3.72 17.39 -0.32
N VAL A 20 -4.73 16.77 0.29
CA VAL A 20 -4.57 16.08 1.56
C VAL A 20 -4.48 14.59 1.30
N LEU A 21 -3.42 13.96 1.78
CA LEU A 21 -3.24 12.52 1.68
C LEU A 21 -3.65 11.86 2.99
N PRO A 22 -4.27 10.68 2.94
CA PRO A 22 -4.46 9.91 4.16
C PRO A 22 -3.09 9.56 4.74
N LYS A 23 -3.01 9.57 6.05
CA LYS A 23 -1.74 9.36 6.74
C LYS A 23 -0.99 8.10 6.30
N PRO A 24 -1.67 6.95 6.11
CA PRO A 24 -0.97 5.74 5.67
C PRO A 24 -0.30 5.87 4.31
N MET A 25 -0.71 6.85 3.50
CA MET A 25 -0.19 7.04 2.16
C MET A 25 0.92 8.08 2.07
N VAL A 26 1.31 8.66 3.19
CA VAL A 26 2.43 9.61 3.21
C VAL A 26 3.70 8.83 2.84
N PRO A 27 4.44 9.28 1.82
CA PRO A 27 5.58 8.51 1.34
C PRO A 27 6.80 8.63 2.24
N ILE A 28 7.52 7.52 2.34
CA ILE A 28 8.85 7.46 2.92
C ILE A 28 9.70 6.76 1.87
N GLY A 29 10.56 7.53 1.19
CA GLY A 29 11.28 7.01 0.03
C GLY A 29 10.31 6.75 -1.12
N TYR A 30 10.37 5.57 -1.70
CA TYR A 30 9.53 5.21 -2.84
C TYR A 30 8.17 4.63 -2.44
N ARG A 31 7.97 4.37 -1.15
CA ARG A 31 6.79 3.64 -0.69
C ARG A 31 6.09 4.39 0.44
N PRO A 32 4.77 4.25 0.56
CA PRO A 32 4.03 4.91 1.64
C PRO A 32 4.29 4.24 2.99
N ILE A 33 3.97 4.95 4.06
CA ILE A 33 4.10 4.45 5.43
C ILE A 33 3.44 3.08 5.57
N LEU A 34 2.23 2.93 5.02
CA LEU A 34 1.49 1.68 5.09
C LEU A 34 2.31 0.49 4.56
N TRP A 35 2.99 0.68 3.42
CA TRP A 35 3.83 -0.36 2.86
C TRP A 35 4.94 -0.78 3.83
N HIS A 36 5.56 0.19 4.47
CA HIS A 36 6.65 -0.09 5.42
C HIS A 36 6.15 -0.86 6.63
N VAL A 37 4.96 -0.52 7.14
CA VAL A 37 4.35 -1.23 8.25
C VAL A 37 4.06 -2.67 7.85
N MET A 38 3.46 -2.88 6.68
CA MET A 38 3.16 -4.22 6.19
C MET A 38 4.43 -5.03 5.95
N LYS A 39 5.46 -4.39 5.40
CA LYS A 39 6.74 -5.05 5.17
C LYS A 39 7.37 -5.51 6.47
N TYR A 40 7.23 -4.71 7.52
CA TYR A 40 7.70 -5.07 8.84
C TYR A 40 7.04 -6.37 9.33
N TYR A 41 5.70 -6.46 9.22
CA TYR A 41 5.00 -7.67 9.63
C TYR A 41 5.35 -8.86 8.73
N ALA A 42 5.51 -8.61 7.44
CA ALA A 42 5.88 -9.68 6.50
C ALA A 42 7.26 -10.26 6.83
N HIS A 43 8.15 -9.44 7.33
CA HIS A 43 9.48 -9.90 7.76
C HIS A 43 9.37 -11.00 8.82
N TYR A 44 8.34 -10.94 9.65
CA TYR A 44 8.10 -11.94 10.69
C TYR A 44 7.12 -13.03 10.26
N GLY A 45 6.85 -13.14 8.97
CA GLY A 45 6.00 -14.20 8.42
C GLY A 45 4.52 -13.89 8.36
N HIS A 46 4.13 -12.67 8.67
CA HIS A 46 2.71 -12.27 8.64
C HIS A 46 2.41 -11.60 7.31
N THR A 47 1.84 -12.37 6.38
CA THR A 47 1.60 -11.90 5.00
C THR A 47 0.11 -11.82 4.63
N ASP A 48 -0.78 -12.08 5.57
CA ASP A 48 -2.22 -11.97 5.36
C ASP A 48 -2.73 -10.72 6.07
N PHE A 49 -3.06 -9.71 5.29
CA PHE A 49 -3.44 -8.39 5.80
C PHE A 49 -4.90 -8.08 5.53
N ILE A 50 -5.53 -7.39 6.49
CA ILE A 50 -6.86 -6.84 6.31
C ILE A 50 -6.75 -5.33 6.55
N LEU A 51 -7.02 -4.56 5.52
CA LEU A 51 -6.97 -3.11 5.61
C LEU A 51 -8.37 -2.56 5.78
N CYS A 52 -8.60 -1.90 6.91
CA CYS A 52 -9.89 -1.26 7.18
C CYS A 52 -9.78 0.18 6.71
N LEU A 53 -10.44 0.49 5.61
CA LEU A 53 -10.30 1.75 4.91
C LEU A 53 -11.30 2.79 5.42
N GLY A 54 -10.87 4.04 5.41
CA GLY A 54 -11.72 5.16 5.77
C GLY A 54 -11.52 6.30 4.78
N TYR A 55 -11.12 7.47 5.26
CA TYR A 55 -10.92 8.64 4.42
C TYR A 55 -9.96 8.33 3.28
N ARG A 56 -10.41 8.61 2.05
CA ARG A 56 -9.64 8.39 0.83
C ARG A 56 -9.07 6.97 0.71
N GLY A 57 -9.86 5.99 1.13
CA GLY A 57 -9.49 4.59 0.95
C GLY A 57 -9.30 4.23 -0.52
N ASP A 58 -9.91 4.99 -1.43
CA ASP A 58 -9.73 4.82 -2.86
C ASP A 58 -8.25 4.94 -3.26
N LEU A 59 -7.50 5.83 -2.62
CA LEU A 59 -6.08 5.99 -2.93
C LEU A 59 -5.27 4.77 -2.52
N ILE A 60 -5.66 4.14 -1.42
CA ILE A 60 -4.98 2.94 -0.96
C ILE A 60 -5.26 1.78 -1.90
N LYS A 61 -6.53 1.61 -2.32
CA LYS A 61 -6.88 0.58 -3.29
C LYS A 61 -6.11 0.77 -4.58
N LYS A 62 -6.09 2.01 -5.09
CA LYS A 62 -5.41 2.33 -6.34
C LYS A 62 -3.93 2.00 -6.25
N TYR A 63 -3.30 2.33 -5.14
CA TYR A 63 -1.88 2.06 -4.95
C TYR A 63 -1.55 0.58 -5.15
N PHE A 64 -2.31 -0.31 -4.51
CA PHE A 64 -2.04 -1.73 -4.62
C PHE A 64 -2.48 -2.34 -5.94
N LEU A 65 -3.54 -1.81 -6.55
CA LEU A 65 -3.97 -2.29 -7.87
C LEU A 65 -2.97 -1.91 -8.96
N GLU A 66 -2.25 -0.82 -8.78
CA GLU A 66 -1.25 -0.32 -9.73
C GLU A 66 0.17 -0.53 -9.23
N TYR A 67 0.35 -1.44 -8.30
CA TYR A 67 1.64 -1.66 -7.65
C TYR A 67 2.72 -2.02 -8.65
N ASN A 68 3.83 -1.30 -8.57
CA ASN A 68 4.97 -1.55 -9.46
C ASN A 68 6.16 -2.07 -8.64
N GLU A 69 6.44 -3.35 -8.77
CA GLU A 69 7.53 -3.98 -8.02
C GLU A 69 8.91 -3.51 -8.48
N CYS A 70 9.01 -2.93 -9.67
CA CYS A 70 10.29 -2.41 -10.16
C CYS A 70 10.83 -1.26 -9.32
N LEU A 71 9.95 -0.56 -8.59
CA LEU A 71 10.40 0.56 -7.76
C LEU A 71 11.24 0.12 -6.57
N SER A 72 11.07 -1.09 -6.11
CA SER A 72 11.76 -1.59 -4.92
C SER A 72 12.52 -2.89 -5.14
N ASN A 73 12.54 -3.41 -6.36
CA ASN A 73 13.22 -4.67 -6.66
C ASN A 73 14.09 -4.53 -7.90
N ASP A 74 15.12 -5.35 -7.95
CA ASP A 74 15.97 -5.41 -9.13
C ASP A 74 15.24 -6.14 -10.25
N PHE A 75 15.45 -5.71 -11.47
CA PHE A 75 14.78 -6.29 -12.63
C PHE A 75 15.63 -6.17 -13.88
N VAL A 76 15.28 -6.96 -14.89
CA VAL A 76 15.89 -6.89 -16.20
C VAL A 76 14.86 -6.33 -17.16
N LEU A 77 15.24 -5.29 -17.89
CA LEU A 77 14.39 -4.70 -18.92
C LEU A 77 14.82 -5.28 -20.27
N SER A 78 13.88 -5.93 -20.95
CA SER A 78 14.15 -6.51 -22.26
C SER A 78 14.45 -5.42 -23.30
N PRO A 79 15.22 -5.74 -24.36
CA PRO A 79 15.49 -4.78 -25.41
C PRO A 79 14.20 -4.18 -25.98
N GLY A 80 14.17 -2.86 -26.10
CA GLY A 80 12.99 -2.15 -26.56
C GLY A 80 11.94 -1.90 -25.50
N GLY A 81 12.22 -2.26 -24.24
CA GLY A 81 11.31 -2.01 -23.15
C GLY A 81 10.04 -2.84 -23.17
N LYS A 82 10.00 -3.95 -23.91
CA LYS A 82 8.78 -4.72 -24.12
C LYS A 82 8.48 -5.73 -23.02
N GLY A 83 9.43 -6.00 -22.15
CA GLY A 83 9.21 -6.95 -21.09
C GLY A 83 10.09 -6.64 -19.89
N VAL A 84 9.64 -7.08 -18.73
CA VAL A 84 10.36 -6.90 -17.48
C VAL A 84 10.48 -8.25 -16.79
N GLU A 85 11.70 -8.58 -16.36
CA GLU A 85 11.94 -9.78 -15.56
C GLU A 85 12.40 -9.32 -14.18
N LEU A 86 11.59 -9.60 -13.17
CA LEU A 86 11.94 -9.27 -11.79
C LEU A 86 12.93 -10.29 -11.26
N LEU A 87 14.03 -9.82 -10.71
CA LEU A 87 15.00 -10.69 -10.05
C LEU A 87 14.59 -10.99 -8.61
N HIS A 88 13.84 -10.08 -8.03
CA HIS A 88 13.29 -10.23 -6.68
C HIS A 88 11.87 -9.69 -6.66
N SER A 89 11.08 -10.16 -5.70
CA SER A 89 9.71 -9.67 -5.50
C SER A 89 9.51 -9.41 -4.01
N ASP A 90 8.74 -8.38 -3.69
CA ASP A 90 8.54 -7.99 -2.29
C ASP A 90 7.14 -8.28 -1.75
N ILE A 91 6.11 -8.30 -2.61
CA ILE A 91 4.75 -8.54 -2.12
C ILE A 91 4.04 -9.71 -2.80
N HIS A 92 4.79 -10.56 -3.49
CA HIS A 92 4.19 -11.66 -4.27
C HIS A 92 3.40 -12.65 -3.42
N ASP A 93 3.73 -12.79 -2.15
CA ASP A 93 3.07 -13.71 -1.24
C ASP A 93 2.11 -13.01 -0.28
N TRP A 94 1.91 -11.70 -0.42
CA TRP A 94 0.98 -10.97 0.43
C TRP A 94 -0.44 -11.18 -0.03
N ARG A 95 -1.33 -11.46 0.91
CA ARG A 95 -2.76 -11.47 0.67
C ARG A 95 -3.35 -10.27 1.37
N ILE A 96 -4.03 -9.41 0.62
CA ILE A 96 -4.55 -8.15 1.16
C ILE A 96 -6.04 -8.09 0.94
N THR A 97 -6.80 -7.97 2.01
CA THR A 97 -8.24 -7.79 1.95
C THR A 97 -8.55 -6.33 2.28
N PHE A 98 -9.31 -5.69 1.41
CA PHE A 98 -9.71 -4.29 1.56
C PHE A 98 -11.14 -4.23 2.04
N VAL A 99 -11.37 -3.64 3.21
CA VAL A 99 -12.70 -3.53 3.81
C VAL A 99 -13.01 -2.06 4.00
N ASP A 100 -14.12 -1.61 3.41
CA ASP A 100 -14.56 -0.23 3.62
C ASP A 100 -15.31 -0.16 4.94
N ALA A 101 -14.66 0.43 5.91
CA ALA A 101 -15.28 0.72 7.20
C ALA A 101 -15.56 2.22 7.27
N GLY A 102 -15.85 2.80 6.11
CA GLY A 102 -15.75 4.21 5.89
C GLY A 102 -16.80 5.10 6.53
N LEU A 103 -16.70 6.36 6.14
CA LEU A 103 -17.51 7.44 6.70
C LEU A 103 -19.00 7.28 6.45
N THR A 104 -19.36 6.52 5.43
CA THR A 104 -20.76 6.26 5.11
C THR A 104 -21.31 5.09 5.86
N SER A 105 -20.49 4.36 6.55
CA SER A 105 -20.92 3.22 7.31
C SER A 105 -21.48 3.68 8.65
N ASN A 106 -22.69 3.33 8.90
CA ASN A 106 -23.30 3.56 10.19
C ASN A 106 -22.92 2.47 11.14
N ILE A 107 -21.67 2.36 11.30
CA ILE A 107 -21.22 1.44 12.30
C ILE A 107 -21.53 2.08 13.61
N GLY A 108 -22.60 1.75 14.01
CA GLY A 108 -23.18 2.36 15.21
C GLY A 108 -22.29 2.54 16.27
#